data_8a13b6709d33c980e621ce54812bee15
#
_entry.id   8a13b6709d33c980e621ce54812bee15
#
_cell.length_a   1.000
_cell.length_b   1.000
_cell.length_c   1.000
_cell.angle_alpha   90.00
_cell.angle_beta   90.00
_cell.angle_gamma   90.00
#
_symmetry.space_group_name_H-M   'P 1'
#
loop_
_entity.id
_entity.type
_entity.pdbx_description
1 polymer ?
#
loop_
_entity_poly.entity_id
_entity_poly.type
_entity_poly.pdbx_seq_one_letter_code
_entity_poly.pdbx_strand_id
1 'polypeptide(L)'
;MQLIKLSIFDGSEEIRTITFKEGMNIITNLGETGNQIGKSTSLRALVFCLGGRAEPLWKDPDNNKVNEKVKKFLTKGDLRFELILKISSITHRITRVLSKKVGARETIATSSTIDGIEYKTVTAFTRELPRLFGYTREQPKFNSIRNKFFRINRLTSNNTLRYLSAFTTSNEYDLIYAYLFDFEFIDSVRQINLIEGEIQIEESRIKTLLGGAE
;
A
#
# COMPACT_ATOMS: atom_id res chain seq x y z
N MET A 1 -12.47 10.01 -5.77
CA MET A 1 -11.21 10.46 -5.15
C MET A 1 -10.39 11.22 -6.19
N GLN A 2 -9.83 12.37 -5.84
CA GLN A 2 -8.91 13.17 -6.65
C GLN A 2 -7.63 13.43 -5.85
N LEU A 3 -6.47 13.14 -6.41
CA LEU A 3 -5.20 13.58 -5.85
C LEU A 3 -5.03 15.08 -6.14
N ILE A 4 -4.58 15.85 -5.16
CA ILE A 4 -4.35 17.28 -5.31
C ILE A 4 -2.85 17.58 -5.30
N LYS A 5 -2.14 17.13 -4.27
CA LYS A 5 -0.73 17.47 -4.07
C LYS A 5 -0.01 16.39 -3.29
N LEU A 6 1.19 16.04 -3.72
CA LEU A 6 2.15 15.25 -2.95
C LEU A 6 3.37 16.12 -2.70
N SER A 7 3.72 16.34 -1.43
CA SER A 7 4.90 17.12 -1.03
C SER A 7 5.82 16.30 -0.14
N ILE A 8 7.11 16.57 -0.23
CA ILE A 8 8.13 16.02 0.65
C ILE A 8 8.86 17.20 1.28
N PHE A 9 8.95 17.19 2.60
CA PHE A 9 9.60 18.25 3.39
C PHE A 9 10.79 17.67 4.16
N ASP A 10 11.83 18.49 4.30
CA ASP A 10 12.93 18.30 5.22
C ASP A 10 12.81 19.39 6.31
N GLY A 11 12.34 19.01 7.49
CA GLY A 11 11.91 20.00 8.48
C GLY A 11 10.78 20.88 7.97
N SER A 12 11.01 22.18 7.86
CA SER A 12 10.06 23.16 7.30
C SER A 12 10.22 23.39 5.79
N GLU A 13 11.33 22.96 5.19
CA GLU A 13 11.64 23.19 3.78
C GLU A 13 10.91 22.18 2.88
N GLU A 14 10.18 22.68 1.88
CA GLU A 14 9.56 21.84 0.84
C GLU A 14 10.62 21.51 -0.22
N ILE A 15 11.17 20.28 -0.17
CA ILE A 15 12.22 19.84 -1.10
C ILE A 15 11.66 19.30 -2.43
N ARG A 16 10.41 18.84 -2.44
CA ARG A 16 9.75 18.34 -3.64
C ARG A 16 8.24 18.46 -3.53
N THR A 17 7.63 18.92 -4.62
CA THR A 17 6.17 18.94 -4.76
C THR A 17 5.73 18.44 -6.13
N ILE A 18 4.64 17.72 -6.15
CA ILE A 18 3.93 17.28 -7.34
C ILE A 18 2.47 17.70 -7.16
N THR A 19 2.01 18.58 -8.03
CA THR A 19 0.60 18.98 -8.09
C THR A 19 -0.11 18.15 -9.14
N PHE A 20 -1.25 17.60 -8.79
CA PHE A 20 -2.09 16.81 -9.69
C PHE A 20 -3.23 17.67 -10.20
N LYS A 21 -3.53 17.53 -11.50
CA LYS A 21 -4.70 18.11 -12.14
C LYS A 21 -5.84 17.12 -12.17
N GLU A 22 -7.04 17.58 -12.39
CA GLU A 22 -8.16 16.71 -12.68
C GLU A 22 -7.92 15.95 -13.99
N GLY A 23 -8.39 14.69 -14.04
CA GLY A 23 -8.17 13.81 -15.19
C GLY A 23 -6.78 13.16 -15.23
N MET A 24 -6.23 13.01 -16.40
CA MET A 24 -4.96 12.31 -16.62
C MET A 24 -3.77 13.17 -16.23
N ASN A 25 -2.85 12.59 -15.45
CA ASN A 25 -1.58 13.19 -15.07
C ASN A 25 -0.43 12.32 -15.58
N ILE A 26 0.46 12.91 -16.38
CA ILE A 26 1.62 12.23 -16.94
C ILE A 26 2.88 12.85 -16.34
N ILE A 27 3.65 12.03 -15.62
CA ILE A 27 4.96 12.45 -15.08
C ILE A 27 6.02 12.04 -16.08
N THR A 28 6.55 13.04 -16.81
CA THR A 28 7.56 12.84 -17.84
C THR A 28 8.90 13.44 -17.42
N ASN A 29 9.90 13.17 -18.23
CA ASN A 29 11.19 13.81 -18.19
C ASN A 29 11.28 14.89 -19.28
N LEU A 30 11.90 16.02 -18.98
CA LEU A 30 12.20 17.08 -19.94
C LEU A 30 13.58 16.93 -20.60
N GLY A 31 14.37 15.90 -20.24
CA GLY A 31 15.73 15.68 -20.75
C GLY A 31 15.99 14.27 -21.23
N GLU A 32 17.14 14.04 -21.87
CA GLU A 32 17.52 12.78 -22.50
C GLU A 32 17.77 11.61 -21.51
N THR A 33 18.03 11.88 -20.23
CA THR A 33 18.33 10.87 -19.19
C THR A 33 17.17 10.66 -18.24
N GLY A 34 16.13 9.95 -18.69
CA GLY A 34 14.84 9.78 -17.97
C GLY A 34 14.86 8.97 -16.67
N ASN A 35 15.93 8.21 -16.40
CA ASN A 35 15.91 7.22 -15.30
C ASN A 35 16.23 7.79 -13.90
N GLN A 36 16.70 9.05 -13.79
CA GLN A 36 17.15 9.63 -12.52
C GLN A 36 16.16 10.60 -11.85
N ILE A 37 14.99 10.84 -12.43
CA ILE A 37 14.09 11.94 -12.01
C ILE A 37 13.09 11.54 -10.91
N GLY A 38 13.21 10.36 -10.37
CA GLY A 38 12.35 9.94 -9.25
C GLY A 38 10.87 9.68 -9.61
N LYS A 39 10.54 9.42 -10.89
CA LYS A 39 9.17 9.05 -11.33
C LYS A 39 8.62 7.88 -10.51
N SER A 40 9.37 6.80 -10.45
CA SER A 40 8.99 5.62 -9.65
C SER A 40 8.97 5.93 -8.15
N THR A 41 9.87 6.78 -7.67
CA THR A 41 9.92 7.21 -6.27
C THR A 41 8.69 8.03 -5.90
N SER A 42 8.19 8.88 -6.80
CA SER A 42 6.96 9.64 -6.59
C SER A 42 5.75 8.73 -6.44
N LEU A 43 5.63 7.70 -7.29
CA LEU A 43 4.57 6.69 -7.16
C LEU A 43 4.69 5.88 -5.87
N ARG A 44 5.91 5.50 -5.48
CA ARG A 44 6.18 4.81 -4.21
C ARG A 44 5.84 5.69 -3.01
N ALA A 45 6.10 7.01 -3.10
CA ALA A 45 5.72 7.97 -2.06
C ALA A 45 4.20 8.11 -1.94
N LEU A 46 3.45 8.13 -3.04
CA LEU A 46 1.99 8.07 -3.03
C LEU A 46 1.49 6.81 -2.32
N VAL A 47 2.01 5.65 -2.72
CA VAL A 47 1.65 4.36 -2.09
C VAL A 47 2.00 4.36 -0.61
N PHE A 48 3.15 4.93 -0.23
CA PHE A 48 3.53 5.08 1.17
C PHE A 48 2.51 5.94 1.93
N CYS A 49 2.13 7.12 1.43
CA CYS A 49 1.10 7.95 2.06
C CYS A 49 -0.23 7.21 2.19
N LEU A 50 -0.58 6.36 1.24
CA LEU A 50 -1.79 5.54 1.24
C LEU A 50 -1.63 4.20 2.01
N GLY A 51 -0.80 4.15 3.04
CA GLY A 51 -0.65 3.00 3.93
C GLY A 51 0.29 1.90 3.43
N GLY A 52 1.07 2.17 2.38
CA GLY A 52 2.11 1.27 1.90
C GLY A 52 3.28 1.15 2.87
N ARG A 53 4.10 0.12 2.66
CA ARG A 53 5.36 -0.04 3.38
C ARG A 53 6.35 1.04 2.96
N ALA A 54 7.30 1.34 3.84
CA ALA A 54 8.33 2.35 3.58
C ALA A 54 9.50 1.82 2.73
N GLU A 55 9.79 0.51 2.81
CA GLU A 55 10.94 -0.11 2.16
C GLU A 55 11.05 0.18 0.66
N PRO A 56 9.96 0.20 -0.13
CA PRO A 56 10.04 0.56 -1.55
C PRO A 56 10.57 1.95 -1.85
N LEU A 57 10.62 2.86 -0.87
CA LEU A 57 11.19 4.20 -1.05
C LEU A 57 12.71 4.15 -1.27
N TRP A 58 13.41 3.18 -0.67
CA TRP A 58 14.88 3.02 -0.76
C TRP A 58 15.33 1.66 -1.27
N LYS A 59 14.42 0.70 -1.38
CA LYS A 59 14.69 -0.63 -1.90
C LYS A 59 13.95 -0.82 -3.21
N ASP A 60 14.67 -1.24 -4.24
CA ASP A 60 14.06 -1.54 -5.53
C ASP A 60 13.21 -2.81 -5.40
N PRO A 61 11.90 -2.75 -5.68
CA PRO A 61 11.02 -3.92 -5.56
C PRO A 61 11.28 -5.00 -6.59
N ASP A 62 11.95 -4.70 -7.71
CA ASP A 62 12.21 -5.66 -8.78
C ASP A 62 13.46 -6.51 -8.53
N ASN A 63 14.53 -5.91 -8.01
CA ASN A 63 15.82 -6.59 -7.80
C ASN A 63 16.27 -6.64 -6.33
N ASN A 64 15.47 -6.12 -5.42
CA ASN A 64 15.74 -6.06 -3.98
C ASN A 64 17.01 -5.26 -3.58
N LYS A 65 17.62 -4.52 -4.50
CA LYS A 65 18.77 -3.68 -4.19
C LYS A 65 18.37 -2.52 -3.28
N VAL A 66 19.14 -2.34 -2.22
CA VAL A 66 18.96 -1.25 -1.26
C VAL A 66 19.86 -0.08 -1.66
N ASN A 67 19.29 1.12 -1.72
CA ASN A 67 20.05 2.35 -1.83
C ASN A 67 20.29 2.92 -0.43
N GLU A 68 21.44 2.60 0.15
CA GLU A 68 21.79 2.98 1.52
C GLU A 68 21.86 4.50 1.72
N LYS A 69 22.27 5.27 0.68
CA LYS A 69 22.28 6.74 0.76
C LYS A 69 20.86 7.29 0.90
N VAL A 70 19.93 6.78 0.08
CA VAL A 70 18.53 7.18 0.14
C VAL A 70 17.91 6.73 1.46
N LYS A 71 18.16 5.51 1.91
CA LYS A 71 17.68 5.00 3.19
C LYS A 71 18.13 5.88 4.36
N LYS A 72 19.44 6.19 4.41
CA LYS A 72 20.00 7.07 5.44
C LYS A 72 19.38 8.47 5.41
N PHE A 73 19.17 9.03 4.22
CA PHE A 73 18.51 10.32 4.05
C PHE A 73 17.06 10.30 4.54
N LEU A 74 16.28 9.29 4.12
CA LEU A 74 14.86 9.16 4.48
C LEU A 74 14.63 8.89 5.97
N THR A 75 15.60 8.33 6.67
CA THR A 75 15.46 7.91 8.09
C THR A 75 16.17 8.84 9.07
N LYS A 76 16.63 10.01 8.63
CA LYS A 76 17.25 10.97 9.55
C LYS A 76 16.26 11.64 10.54
N GLY A 77 14.97 11.45 10.33
CA GLY A 77 13.91 11.81 11.30
C GLY A 77 13.11 13.05 10.96
N ASP A 78 13.59 13.86 9.98
CA ASP A 78 12.94 15.15 9.66
C ASP A 78 12.15 15.12 8.34
N LEU A 79 12.17 13.99 7.65
CA LEU A 79 11.49 13.84 6.35
C LEU A 79 10.03 13.51 6.51
N ARG A 80 9.21 14.43 6.06
CA ARG A 80 7.75 14.36 6.07
C ARG A 80 7.20 14.23 4.66
N PHE A 81 6.37 13.22 4.45
CA PHE A 81 5.58 13.03 3.24
C PHE A 81 4.16 13.51 3.52
N GLU A 82 3.66 14.39 2.68
CA GLU A 82 2.33 14.96 2.79
C GLU A 82 1.55 14.73 1.51
N LEU A 83 0.40 14.07 1.61
CA LEU A 83 -0.53 13.87 0.52
C LEU A 83 -1.83 14.62 0.81
N ILE A 84 -2.19 15.51 -0.10
CA ILE A 84 -3.48 16.19 -0.11
C ILE A 84 -4.34 15.54 -1.18
N LEU A 85 -5.54 15.11 -0.81
CA LEU A 85 -6.50 14.49 -1.71
C LEU A 85 -7.92 14.96 -1.38
N LYS A 86 -8.82 14.83 -2.36
CA LYS A 86 -10.23 15.16 -2.21
C LYS A 86 -11.06 13.89 -2.38
N ILE A 87 -11.93 13.62 -1.41
CA ILE A 87 -12.92 12.53 -1.45
C ILE A 87 -14.29 13.18 -1.39
N SER A 88 -15.12 12.93 -2.39
CA SER A 88 -16.37 13.65 -2.58
C SER A 88 -16.11 15.17 -2.62
N SER A 89 -16.54 15.93 -1.62
CA SER A 89 -16.33 17.38 -1.54
C SER A 89 -15.33 17.80 -0.46
N ILE A 90 -14.79 16.83 0.31
CA ILE A 90 -13.93 17.10 1.47
C ILE A 90 -12.47 16.91 1.08
N THR A 91 -11.64 17.87 1.46
CA THR A 91 -10.19 17.79 1.30
C THR A 91 -9.57 17.18 2.54
N HIS A 92 -8.74 16.15 2.34
CA HIS A 92 -8.05 15.43 3.40
C HIS A 92 -6.55 15.58 3.25
N ARG A 93 -5.86 15.61 4.39
CA ARG A 93 -4.40 15.66 4.48
C ARG A 93 -3.88 14.42 5.20
N ILE A 94 -3.07 13.64 4.50
CA ILE A 94 -2.37 12.49 5.07
C ILE A 94 -0.90 12.85 5.19
N THR A 95 -0.34 12.72 6.39
CA THR A 95 1.08 12.98 6.63
C THR A 95 1.74 11.74 7.20
N ARG A 96 2.94 11.40 6.69
CA ARG A 96 3.75 10.31 7.23
C ARG A 96 5.21 10.73 7.35
N VAL A 97 5.79 10.44 8.51
CA VAL A 97 7.20 10.75 8.84
C VAL A 97 7.93 9.45 9.12
N LEU A 98 9.10 9.31 8.52
CA LEU A 98 10.03 8.21 8.80
C LEU A 98 11.06 8.68 9.82
N SER A 99 11.25 7.92 10.88
CA SER A 99 12.26 8.16 11.88
C SER A 99 13.06 6.91 12.21
N LYS A 100 14.30 7.11 12.61
CA LYS A 100 15.18 6.04 13.07
C LYS A 100 15.01 5.87 14.58
N LYS A 101 14.59 4.70 15.01
CA LYS A 101 14.62 4.34 16.44
C LYS A 101 15.95 3.66 16.76
N VAL A 102 16.68 4.25 17.67
CA VAL A 102 17.91 3.66 18.23
C VAL A 102 17.52 2.77 19.40
N GLY A 103 17.78 1.48 19.29
CA GLY A 103 17.58 0.47 20.33
C GLY A 103 18.65 -0.61 20.15
N ALA A 104 18.46 -1.79 20.74
CA ALA A 104 19.36 -2.95 20.54
C ALA A 104 19.55 -3.32 19.05
N ARG A 105 18.57 -2.97 18.23
CA ARG A 105 18.66 -3.01 16.75
C ARG A 105 18.06 -1.72 16.18
N GLU A 106 18.69 -1.18 15.15
CA GLU A 106 18.12 -0.06 14.40
C GLU A 106 16.82 -0.48 13.74
N THR A 107 15.74 0.19 14.07
CA THR A 107 14.44 0.01 13.44
C THR A 107 13.94 1.33 12.83
N ILE A 108 13.14 1.23 11.79
CA ILE A 108 12.52 2.40 11.18
C ILE A 108 11.10 2.48 11.73
N ALA A 109 10.81 3.58 12.39
CA ALA A 109 9.46 3.91 12.83
C ALA A 109 8.77 4.82 11.83
N THR A 110 7.46 4.73 11.78
CA THR A 110 6.63 5.62 10.98
C THR A 110 5.57 6.22 11.91
N SER A 111 5.53 7.54 12.01
CA SER A 111 4.37 8.26 12.53
C SER A 111 3.47 8.67 11.38
N SER A 112 2.18 8.75 11.63
CA SER A 112 1.20 9.04 10.59
C SER A 112 0.08 9.91 11.16
N THR A 113 -0.41 10.86 10.36
CA THR A 113 -1.60 11.65 10.70
C THR A 113 -2.60 11.63 9.56
N ILE A 114 -3.89 11.74 9.88
CA ILE A 114 -4.96 12.03 8.93
C ILE A 114 -5.68 13.27 9.49
N ASP A 115 -5.73 14.34 8.73
CA ASP A 115 -6.37 15.61 9.09
C ASP A 115 -5.93 16.15 10.46
N GLY A 116 -4.64 15.98 10.80
CA GLY A 116 -4.05 16.37 12.05
C GLY A 116 -4.22 15.38 13.22
N ILE A 117 -5.03 14.35 13.07
CA ILE A 117 -5.18 13.28 14.08
C ILE A 117 -4.02 12.32 13.98
N GLU A 118 -3.26 12.16 15.07
CA GLU A 118 -2.07 11.30 15.11
C GLU A 118 -2.41 9.83 15.37
N TYR A 119 -1.77 8.95 14.61
CA TYR A 119 -1.81 7.50 14.77
C TYR A 119 -0.45 6.98 15.18
N LYS A 120 -0.30 6.60 16.43
CA LYS A 120 0.99 6.19 17.05
C LYS A 120 1.57 4.89 16.44
N THR A 121 0.74 4.06 15.81
CA THR A 121 1.18 2.80 15.21
C THR A 121 0.74 2.70 13.76
N VAL A 122 1.53 1.99 12.96
CA VAL A 122 1.17 1.68 11.56
C VAL A 122 -0.16 0.92 11.48
N THR A 123 -0.40 0.01 12.43
CA THR A 123 -1.65 -0.77 12.51
C THR A 123 -2.86 0.14 12.73
N ALA A 124 -2.78 1.10 13.67
CA ALA A 124 -3.87 2.04 13.91
C ALA A 124 -4.16 2.90 12.66
N PHE A 125 -3.11 3.42 12.03
CA PHE A 125 -3.23 4.19 10.81
C PHE A 125 -3.85 3.38 9.66
N THR A 126 -3.37 2.15 9.41
CA THR A 126 -3.87 1.31 8.31
C THR A 126 -5.28 0.78 8.55
N ARG A 127 -5.77 0.79 9.78
CA ARG A 127 -7.16 0.50 10.12
C ARG A 127 -8.09 1.69 9.82
N GLU A 128 -7.64 2.91 10.09
CA GLU A 128 -8.44 4.13 9.89
C GLU A 128 -8.43 4.61 8.44
N LEU A 129 -7.30 4.45 7.74
CA LEU A 129 -7.16 4.90 6.36
C LEU A 129 -8.26 4.37 5.42
N PRO A 130 -8.67 3.10 5.43
CA PRO A 130 -9.77 2.61 4.62
C PRO A 130 -11.10 3.33 4.87
N ARG A 131 -11.38 3.70 6.12
CA ARG A 131 -12.60 4.42 6.50
C ARG A 131 -12.70 5.78 5.85
N LEU A 132 -11.56 6.45 5.65
CA LEU A 132 -11.48 7.70 4.90
C LEU A 132 -12.06 7.55 3.48
N PHE A 133 -11.89 6.39 2.87
CA PHE A 133 -12.41 6.05 1.53
C PHE A 133 -13.82 5.43 1.56
N GLY A 134 -14.49 5.42 2.70
CA GLY A 134 -15.78 4.75 2.87
C GLY A 134 -15.66 3.22 2.84
N TYR A 135 -14.45 2.67 2.97
CA TYR A 135 -14.22 1.24 2.96
C TYR A 135 -14.34 0.67 4.38
N THR A 136 -15.40 -0.10 4.65
CA THR A 136 -15.71 -0.65 5.97
C THR A 136 -15.62 -2.16 6.04
N ARG A 137 -15.36 -2.84 4.91
CA ARG A 137 -15.30 -4.30 4.83
C ARG A 137 -13.97 -4.83 5.38
N GLU A 138 -14.01 -6.00 5.99
CA GLU A 138 -12.79 -6.72 6.39
C GLU A 138 -12.12 -7.43 5.21
N GLN A 139 -12.92 -7.93 4.28
CA GLN A 139 -12.47 -8.61 3.06
C GLN A 139 -13.23 -8.08 1.84
N PRO A 140 -12.54 -7.99 0.69
CA PRO A 140 -11.08 -8.14 0.52
C PRO A 140 -10.32 -7.07 1.29
N LYS A 141 -9.04 -7.29 1.62
CA LYS A 141 -8.22 -6.29 2.35
C LYS A 141 -8.06 -5.02 1.52
N PHE A 142 -8.21 -3.86 2.14
CA PHE A 142 -8.02 -2.55 1.47
C PHE A 142 -6.69 -2.45 0.72
N ASN A 143 -5.61 -3.00 1.27
CA ASN A 143 -4.31 -3.01 0.60
C ASN A 143 -4.33 -3.78 -0.72
N SER A 144 -5.10 -4.87 -0.82
CA SER A 144 -5.27 -5.63 -2.06
C SER A 144 -6.00 -4.80 -3.11
N ILE A 145 -7.06 -4.08 -2.71
CA ILE A 145 -7.77 -3.13 -3.59
C ILE A 145 -6.85 -1.99 -4.02
N ARG A 146 -6.15 -1.34 -3.08
CA ARG A 146 -5.20 -0.26 -3.40
C ARG A 146 -4.16 -0.70 -4.42
N ASN A 147 -3.58 -1.89 -4.27
CA ASN A 147 -2.55 -2.39 -5.17
C ASN A 147 -3.06 -2.65 -6.60
N LYS A 148 -4.37 -2.76 -6.81
CA LYS A 148 -4.96 -2.79 -8.16
C LYS A 148 -4.70 -1.48 -8.90
N PHE A 149 -4.76 -0.36 -8.19
CA PHE A 149 -4.64 0.98 -8.77
C PHE A 149 -3.21 1.52 -8.75
N PHE A 150 -2.39 1.08 -7.78
CA PHE A 150 -1.01 1.56 -7.60
C PHE A 150 0.00 0.42 -7.79
N ARG A 151 0.55 0.29 -8.97
CA ARG A 151 1.49 -0.77 -9.33
C ARG A 151 2.90 -0.22 -9.38
N ILE A 152 3.73 -0.61 -8.42
CA ILE A 152 5.06 -0.04 -8.21
C ILE A 152 6.21 -0.95 -8.65
N ASN A 153 5.94 -2.18 -9.06
CA ASN A 153 6.94 -3.10 -9.60
C ASN A 153 6.55 -3.63 -10.99
N ARG A 154 7.53 -4.06 -11.77
CA ARG A 154 7.34 -4.52 -13.15
C ARG A 154 6.57 -5.83 -13.23
N LEU A 155 6.81 -6.75 -12.30
CA LEU A 155 6.15 -8.06 -12.30
C LEU A 155 4.63 -7.94 -12.21
N THR A 156 4.15 -6.97 -11.43
CA THR A 156 2.71 -6.72 -11.25
C THR A 156 2.15 -5.69 -12.23
N SER A 157 2.99 -4.80 -12.80
CA SER A 157 2.53 -3.74 -13.70
C SER A 157 1.98 -4.27 -15.01
N ASN A 158 2.53 -5.36 -15.54
CA ASN A 158 2.14 -5.94 -16.81
C ASN A 158 0.97 -6.94 -16.69
N ASN A 159 0.60 -7.35 -15.48
CA ASN A 159 -0.51 -8.27 -15.28
C ASN A 159 -1.72 -7.53 -14.71
N THR A 160 -2.76 -7.38 -15.53
CA THR A 160 -3.97 -6.65 -15.14
C THR A 160 -4.89 -7.46 -14.24
N LEU A 161 -4.85 -8.78 -14.32
CA LEU A 161 -5.72 -9.67 -13.58
C LEU A 161 -5.05 -10.19 -12.30
N ARG A 162 -3.80 -10.62 -12.38
CA ARG A 162 -3.03 -11.14 -11.23
C ARG A 162 -1.91 -10.17 -10.88
N TYR A 163 -2.19 -9.19 -10.06
CA TYR A 163 -1.31 -8.06 -9.71
C TYR A 163 -0.76 -8.11 -8.28
N LEU A 164 -1.18 -9.06 -7.49
CA LEU A 164 -0.66 -9.31 -6.14
C LEU A 164 0.51 -10.30 -6.18
N SER A 165 0.92 -10.76 -5.00
CA SER A 165 1.95 -11.78 -4.85
C SER A 165 1.60 -13.06 -5.63
N ALA A 166 2.63 -13.79 -6.09
CA ALA A 166 2.45 -15.10 -6.73
C ALA A 166 1.78 -16.14 -5.80
N PHE A 167 1.83 -15.92 -4.49
CA PHE A 167 1.19 -16.77 -3.48
C PHE A 167 -0.27 -16.41 -3.20
N THR A 168 -0.82 -15.38 -3.86
CA THR A 168 -2.22 -14.99 -3.70
C THR A 168 -3.13 -16.02 -4.36
N THR A 169 -4.09 -16.52 -3.60
CA THR A 169 -5.03 -17.55 -4.06
C THR A 169 -6.04 -17.00 -5.06
N SER A 170 -6.65 -17.88 -5.85
CA SER A 170 -7.75 -17.51 -6.74
C SER A 170 -8.93 -16.95 -5.94
N ASN A 171 -9.27 -17.54 -4.81
CA ASN A 171 -10.35 -17.10 -3.93
C ASN A 171 -10.16 -15.64 -3.44
N GLU A 172 -8.91 -15.21 -3.18
CA GLU A 172 -8.66 -13.79 -2.83
C GLU A 172 -8.95 -12.87 -4.03
N TYR A 173 -8.58 -13.29 -5.25
CA TYR A 173 -8.91 -12.53 -6.46
C TYR A 173 -10.41 -12.48 -6.73
N ASP A 174 -11.14 -13.56 -6.50
CA ASP A 174 -12.59 -13.62 -6.68
C ASP A 174 -13.29 -12.62 -5.75
N LEU A 175 -12.88 -12.55 -4.49
CA LEU A 175 -13.37 -11.54 -3.54
C LEU A 175 -13.04 -10.10 -3.96
N ILE A 176 -11.81 -9.87 -4.47
CA ILE A 176 -11.39 -8.56 -4.95
C ILE A 176 -12.24 -8.14 -6.15
N TYR A 177 -12.43 -9.02 -7.11
CA TYR A 177 -13.21 -8.69 -8.31
C TYR A 177 -14.70 -8.59 -8.02
N ALA A 178 -15.24 -9.44 -7.14
CA ALA A 178 -16.62 -9.32 -6.67
C ALA A 178 -16.86 -7.93 -6.05
N TYR A 179 -15.92 -7.45 -5.24
CA TYR A 179 -15.99 -6.11 -4.68
C TYR A 179 -15.85 -5.00 -5.74
N LEU A 180 -14.89 -5.10 -6.66
CA LEU A 180 -14.63 -4.06 -7.66
C LEU A 180 -15.75 -3.92 -8.69
N PHE A 181 -16.46 -4.98 -8.96
CA PHE A 181 -17.61 -5.00 -9.88
C PHE A 181 -18.96 -4.87 -9.16
N ASP A 182 -18.92 -4.64 -7.83
CA ASP A 182 -20.10 -4.45 -6.98
C ASP A 182 -21.11 -5.60 -7.11
N PHE A 183 -20.61 -6.84 -7.08
CA PHE A 183 -21.48 -8.01 -7.11
C PHE A 183 -22.21 -8.16 -5.78
N GLU A 184 -23.53 -8.30 -5.82
CA GLU A 184 -24.39 -8.43 -4.64
C GLU A 184 -24.06 -9.67 -3.79
N PHE A 185 -23.50 -10.71 -4.41
CA PHE A 185 -23.18 -11.99 -3.76
C PHE A 185 -21.77 -12.05 -3.13
N ILE A 186 -21.08 -10.92 -2.94
CA ILE A 186 -19.73 -10.91 -2.36
C ILE A 186 -19.66 -11.60 -0.99
N ASP A 187 -20.70 -11.47 -0.17
CA ASP A 187 -20.75 -12.11 1.15
C ASP A 187 -20.96 -13.63 1.03
N SER A 188 -21.69 -14.09 0.01
CA SER A 188 -21.84 -15.52 -0.31
C SER A 188 -20.50 -16.12 -0.80
N VAL A 189 -19.75 -15.43 -1.64
CA VAL A 189 -18.41 -15.85 -2.06
C VAL A 189 -17.48 -15.97 -0.85
N ARG A 190 -17.55 -15.02 0.09
CA ARG A 190 -16.79 -15.09 1.34
C ARG A 190 -17.16 -16.33 2.17
N GLN A 191 -18.44 -16.63 2.32
CA GLN A 191 -18.92 -17.81 3.07
C GLN A 191 -18.45 -19.11 2.42
N ILE A 192 -18.57 -19.23 1.10
CA ILE A 192 -18.07 -20.40 0.35
C ILE A 192 -16.58 -20.61 0.63
N ASN A 193 -15.76 -19.59 0.51
CA ASN A 193 -14.32 -19.68 0.75
C ASN A 193 -13.97 -20.10 2.20
N LEU A 194 -14.76 -19.66 3.20
CA LEU A 194 -14.58 -20.09 4.58
C LEU A 194 -14.90 -21.57 4.76
N ILE A 195 -16.03 -22.02 4.22
CA ILE A 195 -16.47 -23.43 4.29
C ILE A 195 -15.48 -24.35 3.57
N GLU A 196 -15.00 -23.98 2.38
CA GLU A 196 -13.96 -24.73 1.67
C GLU A 196 -12.68 -24.86 2.49
N GLY A 197 -12.28 -23.79 3.19
CA GLY A 197 -11.14 -23.84 4.11
C GLY A 197 -11.34 -24.79 5.28
N GLU A 198 -12.53 -24.82 5.87
CA GLU A 198 -12.89 -25.75 6.95
C GLU A 198 -12.89 -27.19 6.45
N ILE A 199 -13.45 -27.46 5.28
CA ILE A 199 -13.43 -28.79 4.65
C ILE A 199 -11.99 -29.28 4.47
N GLN A 200 -11.09 -28.46 3.93
CA GLN A 200 -9.68 -28.84 3.74
C GLN A 200 -8.97 -29.17 5.07
N ILE A 201 -9.28 -28.45 6.14
CA ILE A 201 -8.73 -28.72 7.47
C ILE A 201 -9.22 -30.08 7.98
N GLU A 202 -10.52 -30.36 7.88
CA GLU A 202 -11.08 -31.63 8.33
C GLU A 202 -10.61 -32.82 7.49
N GLU A 203 -10.49 -32.66 6.17
CA GLU A 203 -9.91 -33.69 5.30
C GLU A 203 -8.45 -34.00 5.68
N SER A 204 -7.67 -32.97 6.02
CA SER A 204 -6.29 -33.14 6.49
C SER A 204 -6.23 -33.88 7.83
N ARG A 205 -7.14 -33.60 8.76
CA ARG A 205 -7.27 -34.31 10.03
C ARG A 205 -7.62 -35.79 9.83
N ILE A 206 -8.58 -36.06 8.96
CA ILE A 206 -9.00 -37.43 8.63
C ILE A 206 -7.81 -38.21 8.05
N LYS A 207 -7.06 -37.62 7.10
CA LYS A 207 -5.86 -38.25 6.54
C LYS A 207 -4.82 -38.57 7.60
N THR A 208 -4.61 -37.67 8.56
CA THR A 208 -3.64 -37.88 9.66
C THR A 208 -4.10 -39.02 10.58
N LEU A 209 -5.39 -39.11 10.88
CA LEU A 209 -5.95 -40.16 11.72
C LEU A 209 -5.91 -41.54 11.03
N LEU A 210 -6.16 -41.60 9.73
CA LEU A 210 -6.13 -42.84 8.95
C LEU A 210 -4.70 -43.30 8.63
N GLY A 211 -3.75 -42.36 8.41
CA GLY A 211 -2.34 -42.68 8.14
C GLY A 211 -1.50 -42.99 9.39
N GLY A 212 -2.02 -42.78 10.59
CA GLY A 212 -1.38 -43.17 11.86
C GLY A 212 -1.79 -44.56 12.38
N ALA A 213 -2.48 -45.33 11.54
CA ALA A 213 -2.96 -46.69 11.88
C ALA A 213 -2.16 -47.82 11.16
N GLU A 214 -0.96 -47.51 10.63
CA GLU A 214 0.02 -48.51 10.15
C GLU A 214 1.17 -48.69 11.12
#